data_89afb84e3b4adfce571a681fcefcce79
#
_entry.id   89afb84e3b4adfce571a681fcefcce79
#
_cell.length_a   1.000
_cell.length_b   1.000
_cell.length_c   1.000
_cell.angle_alpha   90.00
_cell.angle_beta   90.00
_cell.angle_gamma   90.00
#
_symmetry.space_group_name_H-M   'P 1'
#
loop_
_entity.id
_entity.type
_entity.pdbx_description
1 polymer ?
#
loop_
_entity_poly.entity_id
_entity_poly.type
_entity_poly.pdbx_seq_one_letter_code
_entity_poly.pdbx_strand_id
1 'polypeptide(L)'
;DLIQKGGIVGKKDESLVALQNGCICCTLKMDLVEQIDDIMKLERFDYIVIEASGVCEPAPIAQTICSISSMGNTYGGCRLDCIVTVVDALRLQSEFSCGNDLTCKGIDEEDIENLIIQQIEFCNVVLLNKASEVKRDELERIKQIIRTLQPAAEIIECDYADADLDKIIYTEAFDFERTATSAGW
;
A
#
# COMPACT_ATOMS: atom_id res chain seq x y z
N ASP A 1 -5.95 -7.29 16.28
CA ASP A 1 -6.64 -7.41 17.56
C ASP A 1 -7.98 -6.62 17.60
N LEU A 2 -8.09 -5.48 16.93
CA LEU A 2 -9.36 -4.75 16.77
C LEU A 2 -10.32 -5.48 15.81
N ILE A 3 -9.80 -6.07 14.73
CA ILE A 3 -10.58 -6.88 13.78
C ILE A 3 -11.11 -8.15 14.48
N GLN A 4 -10.27 -8.79 15.31
CA GLN A 4 -10.69 -9.96 16.09
C GLN A 4 -11.63 -9.63 17.25
N LYS A 5 -11.53 -8.42 17.85
CA LYS A 5 -12.39 -7.97 18.95
C LYS A 5 -13.64 -7.24 18.50
N GLY A 6 -13.67 -6.69 17.29
CA GLY A 6 -14.77 -5.89 16.76
C GLY A 6 -16.03 -6.65 16.34
N GLY A 7 -16.06 -7.97 16.44
CA GLY A 7 -17.28 -8.77 16.18
C GLY A 7 -17.76 -8.79 14.73
N ILE A 8 -16.98 -8.28 13.78
CA ILE A 8 -17.34 -8.22 12.36
C ILE A 8 -17.05 -9.57 11.67
N VAL A 9 -16.14 -10.37 12.22
CA VAL A 9 -15.85 -11.72 11.69
C VAL A 9 -16.54 -12.76 12.55
N GLY A 10 -17.75 -13.11 12.17
CA GLY A 10 -18.58 -14.09 12.88
C GLY A 10 -18.18 -15.56 12.70
N LYS A 11 -17.10 -15.85 11.98
CA LYS A 11 -16.41 -17.15 11.87
C LYS A 11 -14.93 -16.85 11.70
N LYS A 12 -14.05 -17.70 12.30
CA LYS A 12 -12.63 -17.73 11.94
C LYS A 12 -12.56 -17.97 10.43
N ASP A 13 -12.32 -16.94 9.67
CA ASP A 13 -12.04 -17.09 8.26
C ASP A 13 -10.59 -17.57 8.17
N GLU A 14 -10.39 -18.79 7.72
CA GLU A 14 -9.05 -19.40 7.55
C GLU A 14 -8.20 -18.66 6.50
N SER A 15 -8.81 -17.73 5.78
CA SER A 15 -8.15 -16.89 4.79
C SER A 15 -7.53 -15.60 5.38
N LEU A 16 -7.86 -15.25 6.64
CA LEU A 16 -7.35 -14.04 7.29
C LEU A 16 -6.29 -14.38 8.34
N VAL A 17 -5.07 -13.93 8.12
CA VAL A 17 -3.94 -14.07 9.04
C VAL A 17 -3.54 -12.69 9.57
N ALA A 18 -3.64 -12.50 10.88
CA ALA A 18 -3.23 -11.26 11.54
C ALA A 18 -1.78 -11.38 12.04
N LEU A 19 -0.91 -10.48 11.56
CA LEU A 19 0.45 -10.31 12.07
C LEU A 19 0.41 -9.63 13.44
N GLN A 20 0.93 -10.28 14.49
CA GLN A 20 0.73 -9.84 15.88
C GLN A 20 1.72 -8.77 16.36
N ASN A 21 2.78 -8.46 15.63
CA ASN A 21 3.83 -7.56 16.09
C ASN A 21 3.84 -6.25 15.31
N GLY A 22 3.48 -5.17 15.99
CA GLY A 22 3.13 -3.87 15.41
C GLY A 22 4.30 -2.94 15.04
N CYS A 23 5.50 -3.42 14.76
CA CYS A 23 6.58 -2.54 14.30
C CYS A 23 7.41 -3.21 13.19
N ILE A 24 7.47 -2.59 12.00
CA ILE A 24 8.19 -3.11 10.83
C ILE A 24 9.71 -2.85 10.96
N CYS A 25 10.31 -3.22 12.07
CA CYS A 25 11.75 -3.30 12.24
C CYS A 25 12.23 -4.74 12.03
N CYS A 26 13.51 -4.98 11.96
CA CYS A 26 14.19 -6.21 11.52
C CYS A 26 13.57 -7.57 11.88
N THR A 27 12.80 -7.67 12.95
CA THR A 27 12.12 -8.90 13.40
C THR A 27 10.95 -9.27 12.47
N LEU A 28 10.23 -8.28 11.95
CA LEU A 28 9.07 -8.50 11.08
C LEU A 28 9.40 -9.01 9.68
N LYS A 29 10.61 -8.76 9.18
CA LYS A 29 11.02 -9.32 7.88
C LYS A 29 11.02 -10.85 7.93
N MET A 30 11.50 -11.44 9.03
CA MET A 30 11.52 -12.89 9.20
C MET A 30 10.10 -13.45 9.40
N ASP A 31 9.30 -12.81 10.22
CA ASP A 31 7.92 -13.22 10.50
C ASP A 31 7.05 -13.15 9.22
N LEU A 32 7.21 -12.09 8.41
CA LEU A 32 6.50 -11.94 7.13
C LEU A 32 6.91 -13.04 6.14
N VAL A 33 8.21 -13.32 6.02
CA VAL A 33 8.73 -14.39 5.14
C VAL A 33 8.17 -15.73 5.55
N GLU A 34 8.23 -16.07 6.85
CA GLU A 34 7.73 -17.34 7.37
C GLU A 34 6.22 -17.50 7.13
N GLN A 35 5.44 -16.42 7.32
CA GLN A 35 4.00 -16.48 7.11
C GLN A 35 3.61 -16.59 5.65
N ILE A 36 4.30 -15.88 4.76
CA ILE A 36 4.08 -16.06 3.32
C ILE A 36 4.42 -17.50 2.91
N ASP A 37 5.53 -18.04 3.40
CA ASP A 37 5.94 -19.41 3.14
C ASP A 37 4.90 -20.42 3.65
N ASP A 38 4.37 -20.24 4.85
CA ASP A 38 3.34 -21.10 5.41
C ASP A 38 2.02 -21.02 4.62
N ILE A 39 1.61 -19.83 4.16
CA ILE A 39 0.44 -19.65 3.30
C ILE A 39 0.65 -20.37 1.97
N MET A 40 1.83 -20.22 1.38
CA MET A 40 2.16 -20.86 0.09
C MET A 40 2.19 -22.38 0.17
N LYS A 41 2.68 -22.97 1.27
CA LYS A 41 2.65 -24.42 1.50
C LYS A 41 1.24 -25.00 1.57
N LEU A 42 0.23 -24.18 1.85
CA LEU A 42 -1.15 -24.63 1.84
C LEU A 42 -1.68 -24.96 0.44
N GLU A 43 -1.07 -24.42 -0.62
CA GLU A 43 -1.47 -24.61 -2.03
C GLU A 43 -2.98 -24.35 -2.28
N ARG A 44 -3.56 -23.39 -1.55
CA ARG A 44 -4.99 -23.10 -1.57
C ARG A 44 -5.35 -21.75 -2.13
N PHE A 45 -4.36 -20.87 -2.28
CA PHE A 45 -4.55 -19.45 -2.62
C PHE A 45 -3.75 -19.10 -3.87
N ASP A 46 -4.40 -18.42 -4.80
CA ASP A 46 -3.79 -17.92 -6.02
C ASP A 46 -3.27 -16.48 -5.85
N TYR A 47 -3.75 -15.76 -4.82
CA TYR A 47 -3.40 -14.37 -4.56
C TYR A 47 -3.35 -14.08 -3.06
N ILE A 48 -2.36 -13.30 -2.64
CA ILE A 48 -2.18 -12.85 -1.25
C ILE A 48 -2.32 -11.33 -1.23
N VAL A 49 -3.20 -10.83 -0.36
CA VAL A 49 -3.34 -9.38 -0.09
C VAL A 49 -2.75 -9.08 1.28
N ILE A 50 -1.81 -8.14 1.33
CA ILE A 50 -1.19 -7.68 2.58
C ILE A 50 -1.75 -6.30 2.89
N GLU A 51 -2.50 -6.18 3.98
CA GLU A 51 -2.91 -4.89 4.53
C GLU A 51 -1.85 -4.42 5.54
N ALA A 52 -1.17 -3.33 5.19
CA ALA A 52 -0.22 -2.69 6.07
C ALA A 52 -0.91 -1.65 6.97
N SER A 53 -0.28 -1.34 8.12
CA SER A 53 -0.71 -0.22 8.97
C SER A 53 -0.65 1.10 8.20
N GLY A 54 -1.57 2.03 8.49
CA GLY A 54 -1.59 3.36 7.88
C GLY A 54 -0.33 4.22 8.15
N VAL A 55 0.51 3.80 9.10
CA VAL A 55 1.80 4.43 9.41
C VAL A 55 2.98 3.58 8.93
N CYS A 56 2.78 2.71 7.96
CA CYS A 56 3.80 1.82 7.43
C CYS A 56 4.49 2.43 6.21
N GLU A 57 5.82 2.36 6.20
CA GLU A 57 6.62 2.62 5.00
C GLU A 57 6.50 1.43 4.04
N PRO A 58 6.15 1.65 2.76
CA PRO A 58 5.92 0.55 1.82
C PRO A 58 7.20 -0.14 1.35
N ALA A 59 8.33 0.58 1.28
CA ALA A 59 9.58 0.07 0.73
C ALA A 59 10.12 -1.18 1.46
N PRO A 60 10.19 -1.25 2.79
CA PRO A 60 10.69 -2.44 3.49
C PRO A 60 9.87 -3.71 3.23
N ILE A 61 8.54 -3.57 3.08
CA ILE A 61 7.65 -4.70 2.74
C ILE A 61 7.91 -5.17 1.31
N ALA A 62 7.94 -4.23 0.36
CA ALA A 62 8.21 -4.53 -1.04
C ALA A 62 9.57 -5.22 -1.22
N GLN A 63 10.62 -4.72 -0.58
CA GLN A 63 11.95 -5.33 -0.59
C GLN A 63 11.95 -6.75 -0.04
N THR A 64 11.20 -7.00 1.02
CA THR A 64 11.08 -8.33 1.61
C THR A 64 10.42 -9.31 0.64
N ILE A 65 9.30 -8.91 0.01
CA ILE A 65 8.60 -9.75 -0.97
C ILE A 65 9.47 -10.00 -2.21
N CYS A 66 10.17 -8.99 -2.71
CA CYS A 66 11.10 -9.14 -3.83
C CYS A 66 12.26 -10.07 -3.50
N SER A 67 12.74 -10.06 -2.25
CA SER A 67 13.78 -10.99 -1.79
C SER A 67 13.27 -12.43 -1.80
N ILE A 68 12.04 -12.68 -1.38
CA ILE A 68 11.39 -14.01 -1.45
C ILE A 68 11.31 -14.47 -2.92
N SER A 69 10.86 -13.58 -3.81
CA SER A 69 10.77 -13.87 -5.26
C SER A 69 12.11 -14.27 -5.87
N SER A 70 13.21 -13.64 -5.44
CA SER A 70 14.56 -13.90 -5.97
C SER A 70 15.19 -15.18 -5.44
N MET A 71 14.71 -15.72 -4.33
CA MET A 71 15.21 -16.99 -3.75
C MET A 71 14.76 -18.24 -4.52
N GLY A 72 14.01 -18.08 -5.60
CA GLY A 72 13.65 -19.14 -6.55
C GLY A 72 12.73 -20.21 -5.98
N ASN A 73 12.84 -21.45 -6.50
CA ASN A 73 11.92 -22.57 -6.19
C ASN A 73 11.77 -22.93 -4.71
N THR A 74 12.54 -22.37 -3.81
CA THR A 74 12.46 -22.68 -2.38
C THR A 74 11.16 -22.15 -1.77
N TYR A 75 10.61 -21.07 -2.32
CA TYR A 75 9.41 -20.38 -1.81
C TYR A 75 8.28 -20.30 -2.86
N GLY A 76 8.19 -21.23 -3.80
CA GLY A 76 7.03 -21.44 -4.67
C GLY A 76 6.75 -20.35 -5.72
N GLY A 77 7.62 -19.35 -5.92
CA GLY A 77 7.45 -18.39 -7.02
C GLY A 77 6.46 -17.24 -6.75
N CYS A 78 6.27 -16.83 -5.48
CA CYS A 78 5.51 -15.63 -5.13
C CYS A 78 6.16 -14.38 -5.76
N ARG A 79 5.37 -13.48 -6.32
CA ARG A 79 5.83 -12.19 -6.85
C ARG A 79 4.94 -11.04 -6.37
N LEU A 80 5.51 -9.87 -6.24
CA LEU A 80 4.74 -8.65 -5.99
C LEU A 80 4.04 -8.22 -7.28
N ASP A 81 2.72 -8.10 -7.24
CA ASP A 81 1.89 -7.76 -8.38
C ASP A 81 1.62 -6.25 -8.46
N CYS A 82 1.16 -5.67 -7.35
CA CYS A 82 0.74 -4.29 -7.29
C CYS A 82 0.90 -3.73 -5.87
N ILE A 83 1.25 -2.45 -5.77
CA ILE A 83 1.19 -1.68 -4.53
C ILE A 83 0.05 -0.67 -4.66
N VAL A 84 -0.94 -0.79 -3.79
CA VAL A 84 -2.11 0.09 -3.76
C VAL A 84 -2.04 0.99 -2.53
N THR A 85 -2.13 2.30 -2.73
CA THR A 85 -2.22 3.27 -1.64
C THR A 85 -3.62 3.85 -1.58
N VAL A 86 -4.23 3.80 -0.41
CA VAL A 86 -5.54 4.44 -0.16
C VAL A 86 -5.30 5.83 0.39
N VAL A 87 -5.71 6.84 -0.36
CA VAL A 87 -5.55 8.25 -0.02
C VAL A 87 -6.92 8.84 0.32
N ASP A 88 -7.05 9.40 1.51
CA ASP A 88 -8.26 10.11 1.95
C ASP A 88 -8.28 11.53 1.36
N ALA A 89 -9.11 11.75 0.33
CA ALA A 89 -9.20 13.03 -0.37
C ALA A 89 -9.68 14.16 0.55
N LEU A 90 -10.62 13.86 1.46
CA LEU A 90 -11.15 14.85 2.40
C LEU A 90 -10.07 15.29 3.41
N ARG A 91 -9.23 14.35 3.84
CA ARG A 91 -8.11 14.65 4.73
C ARG A 91 -7.04 15.48 4.02
N LEU A 92 -6.70 15.14 2.77
CA LEU A 92 -5.75 15.96 1.98
C LEU A 92 -6.29 17.38 1.76
N GLN A 93 -7.59 17.55 1.54
CA GLN A 93 -8.22 18.85 1.41
C GLN A 93 -8.09 19.67 2.69
N SER A 94 -8.45 19.08 3.84
CA SER A 94 -8.64 19.81 5.10
C SER A 94 -7.35 20.01 5.91
N GLU A 95 -6.46 19.01 5.90
CA GLU A 95 -5.26 18.99 6.75
C GLU A 95 -3.98 19.37 5.98
N PHE A 96 -3.94 19.14 4.66
CA PHE A 96 -2.75 19.29 3.84
C PHE A 96 -2.93 20.25 2.64
N SER A 97 -3.82 21.23 2.76
CA SER A 97 -4.04 22.28 1.74
C SER A 97 -4.23 21.74 0.33
N CYS A 98 -5.12 20.72 0.17
CA CYS A 98 -5.30 19.93 -1.07
C CYS A 98 -4.01 19.24 -1.54
N GLY A 99 -3.12 18.88 -0.64
CA GLY A 99 -1.85 18.21 -0.93
C GLY A 99 -0.69 19.18 -1.21
N ASN A 100 -0.88 20.48 -1.20
CA ASN A 100 0.22 21.45 -1.43
C ASN A 100 1.33 21.29 -0.38
N ASP A 101 0.98 20.97 0.87
CA ASP A 101 1.94 20.81 1.96
C ASP A 101 2.91 19.65 1.69
N LEU A 102 2.49 18.63 0.92
CA LEU A 102 3.33 17.52 0.49
C LEU A 102 4.43 17.92 -0.53
N THR A 103 4.35 19.11 -1.09
CA THR A 103 5.33 19.63 -2.06
C THR A 103 6.20 20.74 -1.49
N CYS A 104 6.06 21.05 -0.19
CA CYS A 104 6.83 22.06 0.51
C CYS A 104 8.29 21.62 0.73
N LYS A 105 9.19 22.60 0.84
CA LYS A 105 10.59 22.33 1.20
C LYS A 105 10.72 22.24 2.72
N GLY A 106 11.56 21.33 3.20
CA GLY A 106 11.90 21.21 4.62
C GLY A 106 10.96 20.32 5.41
N ILE A 107 10.34 19.35 4.75
CA ILE A 107 9.62 18.24 5.40
C ILE A 107 10.68 17.32 6.01
N ASP A 108 10.59 17.07 7.32
CA ASP A 108 11.50 16.18 8.03
C ASP A 108 11.09 14.70 7.85
N GLU A 109 12.05 13.78 8.03
CA GLU A 109 11.79 12.34 7.86
C GLU A 109 10.73 11.80 8.83
N GLU A 110 10.57 12.43 9.99
CA GLU A 110 9.60 12.05 11.02
C GLU A 110 8.20 12.65 10.80
N ASP A 111 8.04 13.55 9.82
CA ASP A 111 6.76 14.20 9.54
C ASP A 111 5.76 13.25 8.87
N ILE A 112 4.48 13.44 9.19
CA ILE A 112 3.40 12.65 8.58
C ILE A 112 3.31 12.89 7.06
N GLU A 113 3.66 14.08 6.61
CA GLU A 113 3.75 14.47 5.21
C GLU A 113 4.76 13.60 4.46
N ASN A 114 5.93 13.37 5.05
CA ASN A 114 6.95 12.52 4.44
C ASN A 114 6.45 11.06 4.28
N LEU A 115 5.76 10.54 5.29
CA LEU A 115 5.15 9.21 5.20
C LEU A 115 4.11 9.12 4.07
N ILE A 116 3.23 10.12 3.95
CA ILE A 116 2.23 10.19 2.88
C ILE A 116 2.91 10.26 1.51
N ILE A 117 3.96 11.07 1.38
CA ILE A 117 4.77 11.17 0.15
C ILE A 117 5.32 9.80 -0.22
N GLN A 118 5.99 9.12 0.70
CA GLN A 118 6.55 7.79 0.46
C GLN A 118 5.48 6.78 0.03
N GLN A 119 4.33 6.77 0.70
CA GLN A 119 3.23 5.87 0.34
C GLN A 119 2.69 6.14 -1.07
N ILE A 120 2.66 7.39 -1.51
CA ILE A 120 2.26 7.76 -2.87
C ILE A 120 3.35 7.43 -3.89
N GLU A 121 4.60 7.76 -3.62
CA GLU A 121 5.72 7.55 -4.55
C GLU A 121 5.95 6.07 -4.86
N PHE A 122 5.71 5.18 -3.90
CA PHE A 122 5.91 3.75 -4.05
C PHE A 122 4.73 2.97 -4.64
N CYS A 123 3.58 3.60 -4.84
CA CYS A 123 2.40 2.90 -5.32
C CYS A 123 2.35 2.76 -6.85
N ASN A 124 1.59 1.76 -7.29
CA ASN A 124 1.18 1.57 -8.68
C ASN A 124 -0.23 2.12 -8.91
N VAL A 125 -1.08 2.01 -7.89
CA VAL A 125 -2.46 2.47 -7.92
C VAL A 125 -2.74 3.31 -6.68
N VAL A 126 -3.39 4.46 -6.88
CA VAL A 126 -3.94 5.29 -5.81
C VAL A 126 -5.46 5.15 -5.81
N LEU A 127 -6.03 4.63 -4.73
CA LEU A 127 -7.45 4.75 -4.46
C LEU A 127 -7.70 6.10 -3.77
N LEU A 128 -8.16 7.08 -4.54
CA LEU A 128 -8.50 8.41 -4.01
C LEU A 128 -9.91 8.34 -3.40
N ASN A 129 -9.93 7.97 -2.12
CA ASN A 129 -11.15 7.66 -1.37
C ASN A 129 -11.84 8.90 -0.82
N LYS A 130 -13.13 8.82 -0.57
CA LYS A 130 -14.04 9.94 -0.20
C LYS A 130 -14.07 11.03 -1.26
N ALA A 131 -13.96 10.63 -2.53
CA ALA A 131 -13.93 11.57 -3.65
C ALA A 131 -15.20 12.39 -3.77
N SER A 132 -16.37 11.81 -3.43
CA SER A 132 -17.66 12.50 -3.46
C SER A 132 -17.80 13.59 -2.38
N GLU A 133 -16.98 13.56 -1.32
CA GLU A 133 -17.03 14.53 -0.23
C GLU A 133 -16.19 15.78 -0.50
N VAL A 134 -15.42 15.80 -1.59
CA VAL A 134 -14.53 16.90 -1.97
C VAL A 134 -15.06 17.58 -3.24
N LYS A 135 -14.99 18.91 -3.29
CA LYS A 135 -15.38 19.66 -4.50
C LYS A 135 -14.52 19.30 -5.68
N ARG A 136 -15.10 19.29 -6.87
CA ARG A 136 -14.44 18.85 -8.09
C ARG A 136 -13.13 19.58 -8.40
N ASP A 137 -13.10 20.89 -8.22
CA ASP A 137 -11.90 21.70 -8.46
C ASP A 137 -10.77 21.39 -7.45
N GLU A 138 -11.12 21.14 -6.20
CA GLU A 138 -10.17 20.74 -5.16
C GLU A 138 -9.67 19.29 -5.39
N LEU A 139 -10.55 18.39 -5.80
CA LEU A 139 -10.21 17.02 -6.14
C LEU A 139 -9.21 16.95 -7.32
N GLU A 140 -9.42 17.78 -8.34
CA GLU A 140 -8.48 17.88 -9.47
C GLU A 140 -7.10 18.42 -9.04
N ARG A 141 -7.04 19.36 -8.09
CA ARG A 141 -5.76 19.81 -7.49
C ARG A 141 -5.05 18.67 -6.77
N ILE A 142 -5.76 17.92 -5.94
CA ILE A 142 -5.22 16.74 -5.24
C ILE A 142 -4.64 15.75 -6.25
N LYS A 143 -5.36 15.46 -7.32
CA LYS A 143 -4.89 14.56 -8.38
C LYS A 143 -3.62 15.08 -9.07
N GLN A 144 -3.50 16.39 -9.28
CA GLN A 144 -2.29 17.00 -9.85
C GLN A 144 -1.09 16.83 -8.91
N ILE A 145 -1.27 17.00 -7.59
CA ILE A 145 -0.20 16.77 -6.60
C ILE A 145 0.22 15.30 -6.62
N ILE A 146 -0.74 14.38 -6.57
CA ILE A 146 -0.43 12.93 -6.65
C ILE A 146 0.35 12.61 -7.92
N ARG A 147 -0.02 13.17 -9.07
CA ARG A 147 0.70 12.97 -10.34
C ARG A 147 2.08 13.60 -10.35
N THR A 148 2.31 14.64 -9.55
CA THR A 148 3.65 15.23 -9.38
C THR A 148 4.56 14.30 -8.59
N LEU A 149 4.03 13.66 -7.54
CA LEU A 149 4.77 12.72 -6.71
C LEU A 149 4.95 11.36 -7.43
N GLN A 150 3.90 10.86 -8.08
CA GLN A 150 3.93 9.58 -8.79
C GLN A 150 3.22 9.67 -10.15
N PRO A 151 3.95 10.07 -11.20
CA PRO A 151 3.37 10.30 -12.53
C PRO A 151 2.77 9.04 -13.18
N ALA A 152 3.26 7.87 -12.79
CA ALA A 152 2.91 6.60 -13.40
C ALA A 152 1.78 5.85 -12.70
N ALA A 153 1.39 6.28 -11.49
CA ALA A 153 0.32 5.61 -10.77
C ALA A 153 -1.04 5.84 -11.46
N GLU A 154 -1.84 4.79 -11.50
CA GLU A 154 -3.26 4.93 -11.86
C GLU A 154 -4.00 5.54 -10.66
N ILE A 155 -4.78 6.60 -10.88
CA ILE A 155 -5.60 7.24 -9.85
C ILE A 155 -7.06 6.85 -10.09
N ILE A 156 -7.65 6.16 -9.11
CA ILE A 156 -9.04 5.72 -9.13
C ILE A 156 -9.81 6.51 -8.06
N GLU A 157 -10.74 7.36 -8.49
CA GLU A 157 -11.68 8.04 -7.59
C GLU A 157 -12.69 7.04 -7.06
N CYS A 158 -12.88 6.98 -5.75
CA CYS A 158 -13.81 6.04 -5.12
C CYS A 158 -14.37 6.59 -3.80
N ASP A 159 -15.39 5.93 -3.31
CA ASP A 159 -15.93 6.10 -1.96
C ASP A 159 -16.00 4.72 -1.31
N TYR A 160 -15.69 4.64 -0.01
CA TYR A 160 -15.62 3.37 0.73
C TYR A 160 -14.64 2.35 0.11
N ALA A 161 -13.63 2.83 -0.61
CA ALA A 161 -12.69 2.02 -1.38
C ALA A 161 -13.34 1.08 -2.40
N ASP A 162 -14.56 1.40 -2.86
CA ASP A 162 -15.26 0.66 -3.89
C ASP A 162 -14.62 0.96 -5.25
N ALA A 163 -13.86 0.01 -5.76
CA ALA A 163 -13.11 0.11 -7.00
C ALA A 163 -13.14 -1.22 -7.76
N ASP A 164 -12.94 -1.13 -9.07
CA ASP A 164 -12.86 -2.30 -9.93
C ASP A 164 -11.63 -3.14 -9.56
N LEU A 165 -11.85 -4.38 -9.14
CA LEU A 165 -10.79 -5.29 -8.71
C LEU A 165 -9.82 -5.63 -9.85
N ASP A 166 -10.26 -5.64 -11.11
CA ASP A 166 -9.40 -5.91 -12.27
C ASP A 166 -8.30 -4.83 -12.46
N LYS A 167 -8.44 -3.69 -11.77
CA LYS A 167 -7.44 -2.63 -11.74
C LYS A 167 -6.48 -2.72 -10.56
N ILE A 168 -6.70 -3.66 -9.65
CA ILE A 168 -5.97 -3.77 -8.39
C ILE A 168 -5.23 -5.11 -8.29
N ILE A 169 -5.85 -6.21 -8.76
CA ILE A 169 -5.30 -7.56 -8.69
C ILE A 169 -5.03 -8.11 -10.09
N TYR A 170 -4.00 -8.95 -10.21
CA TYR A 170 -3.51 -9.52 -11.47
C TYR A 170 -3.11 -8.46 -12.50
N THR A 171 -2.60 -7.31 -12.02
CA THR A 171 -2.28 -6.15 -12.86
C THR A 171 -0.90 -6.22 -13.48
N GLU A 172 0.02 -6.96 -12.86
CA GLU A 172 1.46 -6.97 -13.20
C GLU A 172 2.08 -5.56 -13.23
N ALA A 173 1.49 -4.64 -12.44
CA ALA A 173 1.87 -3.23 -12.46
C ALA A 173 3.18 -2.94 -11.72
N PHE A 174 3.62 -3.85 -10.83
CA PHE A 174 4.88 -3.66 -10.10
C PHE A 174 6.08 -4.00 -10.96
N ASP A 175 6.96 -3.04 -11.13
CA ASP A 175 8.23 -3.18 -11.84
C ASP A 175 9.38 -2.97 -10.86
N PHE A 176 10.11 -4.05 -10.57
CA PHE A 176 11.24 -4.04 -9.64
C PHE A 176 12.37 -3.11 -10.11
N GLU A 177 12.76 -3.18 -11.38
CA GLU A 177 13.89 -2.41 -11.91
C GLU A 177 13.63 -0.91 -11.83
N ARG A 178 12.41 -0.51 -12.16
CA ARG A 178 11.97 0.87 -12.07
C ARG A 178 11.88 1.36 -10.63
N THR A 179 11.37 0.53 -9.72
CA THR A 179 11.23 0.87 -8.32
C THR A 179 12.60 0.94 -7.63
N ALA A 180 13.51 0.02 -7.93
CA ALA A 180 14.87 -0.01 -7.37
C ALA A 180 15.72 1.21 -7.77
N THR A 181 15.37 1.90 -8.85
CA THR A 181 16.04 3.15 -9.28
C THR A 181 15.40 4.41 -8.68
N SER A 182 14.30 4.28 -7.96
CA SER A 182 13.66 5.42 -7.29
C SER A 182 14.46 5.88 -6.06
N ALA A 183 14.40 7.16 -5.73
CA ALA A 183 15.19 7.76 -4.65
C ALA A 183 14.86 7.21 -3.25
N GLY A 184 13.71 6.58 -3.08
CA GLY A 184 13.25 6.02 -1.80
C GLY A 184 13.47 4.51 -1.62
N TRP A 185 14.10 3.84 -2.59
CA TRP A 185 14.34 2.38 -2.54
C TRP A 185 15.54 1.98 -1.69
#